data_acd0ce410cf130fff793b67ee3515e81
#
_entry.id   acd0ce410cf130fff793b67ee3515e81
#
_cell.length_a   1.000
_cell.length_b   1.000
_cell.length_c   1.000
_cell.angle_alpha   90.00
_cell.angle_beta   90.00
_cell.angle_gamma   90.00
#
_symmetry.space_group_name_H-M   'P 1'
#
loop_
_entity.id
_entity.type
_entity.pdbx_description
1 polymer ?
#
loop_
_entity_poly.entity_id
_entity_poly.type
_entity_poly.pdbx_seq_one_letter_code
_entity_poly.pdbx_strand_id
1 'polypeptide(L)'
;MINFQEKFYKTCGTDAFEALEESSDGYQAYEFVKAHKNEIETVNIILLTNDETVQYTPNDTHNGKVTIRFDVWDIERLYQTVLGGAAVERQLVVKLKKKYGTSLPLIKVKGDNAIYDCYIGVISGRLLAQIYEAEGQDLIQKNVRSFLQATGNVNKGIKASLANEPEMFMAYNNGISTIAESVAVDESQCNGDISTITEITGWQIVNGGQTTASIYNAYRAKLPLDQVNVQIKLSVIKQKDRAEDIIHNISKYANSQNKINMSDFNANDAYHVKMERLSRATPIPVAKGKSTDYWFYERARGQYLVELNRQPSATAKKEFKNRCPKSRCISKTVAAKCMMAYQGHPDIVSKGLETNFIYFSDMVSDGTFPEPSEQSYTEMIAKVILFNSCDKIIKNLKFGGFKAQQDYYTIALIGKYYSDLFHPQEIWNSQMISAEMAKTIEELAFFVWNHFQNPTVPGVNVGQWCKKEECWELLQARYENEYMQR
;
A
#
# COMPACT_ATOMS: atom_id res chain seq x y z
N MET A 1 7.14 -11.12 -15.32
CA MET A 1 7.87 -10.56 -14.17
C MET A 1 9.34 -10.34 -14.50
N ILE A 2 10.08 -11.30 -15.00
CA ILE A 2 11.51 -11.16 -15.40
C ILE A 2 11.73 -9.98 -16.37
N ASN A 3 10.89 -9.86 -17.42
CA ASN A 3 10.92 -8.71 -18.33
C ASN A 3 10.68 -7.34 -17.64
N PHE A 4 10.00 -7.34 -16.50
CA PHE A 4 9.76 -6.12 -15.73
C PHE A 4 11.02 -5.68 -14.98
N GLN A 5 11.75 -6.60 -14.36
CA GLN A 5 12.96 -6.29 -13.58
C GLN A 5 14.14 -5.92 -14.48
N GLU A 6 14.29 -6.59 -15.64
CA GLU A 6 15.25 -6.19 -16.66
C GLU A 6 14.92 -4.79 -17.21
N LYS A 7 13.64 -4.53 -17.45
CA LYS A 7 13.14 -3.22 -17.86
C LYS A 7 13.36 -2.18 -16.76
N PHE A 8 13.16 -2.56 -15.49
CA PHE A 8 13.45 -1.70 -14.34
C PHE A 8 14.90 -1.25 -14.36
N TYR A 9 15.87 -2.17 -14.42
CA TYR A 9 17.29 -1.82 -14.50
C TYR A 9 17.61 -0.96 -15.71
N LYS A 10 17.12 -1.33 -16.91
CA LYS A 10 17.34 -0.57 -18.14
C LYS A 10 16.78 0.84 -18.07
N THR A 11 15.67 1.04 -17.38
CA THR A 11 14.99 2.35 -17.25
C THR A 11 15.43 3.16 -16.04
N CYS A 12 16.23 2.60 -15.12
CA CYS A 12 16.82 3.35 -13.99
C CYS A 12 17.79 4.48 -14.40
N GLY A 13 17.92 4.84 -15.63
CA GLY A 13 18.65 6.04 -16.09
C GLY A 13 17.72 7.07 -16.73
N THR A 14 16.41 6.85 -16.65
CA THR A 14 15.37 7.71 -17.21
C THR A 14 14.40 8.12 -16.10
N ASP A 15 13.53 9.07 -16.35
CA ASP A 15 12.53 9.55 -15.39
C ASP A 15 11.30 8.62 -15.26
N ALA A 16 11.40 7.38 -15.76
CA ALA A 16 10.28 6.44 -15.83
C ALA A 16 9.70 6.01 -14.47
N PHE A 17 10.47 6.15 -13.39
CA PHE A 17 10.07 5.77 -12.02
C PHE A 17 9.84 6.97 -11.09
N GLU A 18 9.87 8.20 -11.61
CA GLU A 18 9.59 9.40 -10.82
C GLU A 18 8.14 9.46 -10.28
N ALA A 19 7.23 8.64 -10.83
CA ALA A 19 5.85 8.52 -10.36
C ALA A 19 5.67 7.57 -9.15
N LEU A 20 6.71 6.83 -8.74
CA LEU A 20 6.68 6.01 -7.54
C LEU A 20 6.68 6.88 -6.28
N GLU A 21 6.15 6.34 -5.20
CA GLU A 21 6.26 6.99 -3.89
C GLU A 21 7.75 7.02 -3.46
N GLU A 22 8.29 8.22 -3.24
CA GLU A 22 9.71 8.45 -2.95
C GLU A 22 10.22 7.73 -1.69
N SER A 23 9.34 7.46 -0.71
CA SER A 23 9.66 6.70 0.50
C SER A 23 9.61 5.19 0.30
N SER A 24 9.19 4.70 -0.88
CA SER A 24 9.11 3.27 -1.18
C SER A 24 10.49 2.65 -1.42
N ASP A 25 10.63 1.37 -1.03
CA ASP A 25 11.86 0.62 -1.28
C ASP A 25 12.18 0.52 -2.80
N GLY A 26 11.14 0.53 -3.65
CA GLY A 26 11.27 0.54 -5.10
C GLY A 26 11.88 1.84 -5.65
N TYR A 27 11.47 2.99 -5.12
CA TYR A 27 12.05 4.28 -5.50
C TYR A 27 13.50 4.41 -5.00
N GLN A 28 13.78 3.98 -3.79
CA GLN A 28 15.15 3.98 -3.24
C GLN A 28 16.10 3.10 -4.07
N ALA A 29 15.64 1.91 -4.50
CA ALA A 29 16.39 1.05 -5.40
C ALA A 29 16.65 1.73 -6.76
N TYR A 30 15.65 2.42 -7.29
CA TYR A 30 15.77 3.21 -8.53
C TYR A 30 16.82 4.31 -8.40
N GLU A 31 16.76 5.12 -7.36
CA GLU A 31 17.73 6.21 -7.12
C GLU A 31 19.15 5.66 -6.91
N PHE A 32 19.29 4.57 -6.15
CA PHE A 32 20.58 3.92 -5.95
C PHE A 32 21.19 3.44 -7.29
N VAL A 33 20.41 2.69 -8.08
CA VAL A 33 20.88 2.19 -9.38
C VAL A 33 21.21 3.36 -10.33
N LYS A 34 20.40 4.43 -10.33
CA LYS A 34 20.60 5.64 -11.15
C LYS A 34 21.92 6.31 -10.80
N ALA A 35 22.23 6.46 -9.52
CA ALA A 35 23.45 7.10 -9.03
C ALA A 35 24.72 6.30 -9.37
N HIS A 36 24.67 4.97 -9.26
CA HIS A 36 25.83 4.08 -9.40
C HIS A 36 25.87 3.35 -10.75
N LYS A 37 25.08 3.75 -11.72
CA LYS A 37 24.90 3.02 -12.99
C LYS A 37 26.21 2.74 -13.76
N ASN A 38 27.18 3.63 -13.63
CA ASN A 38 28.48 3.50 -14.32
C ASN A 38 29.46 2.53 -13.60
N GLU A 39 29.18 2.17 -12.35
CA GLU A 39 29.99 1.32 -11.50
C GLU A 39 29.48 -0.12 -11.48
N ILE A 40 28.25 -0.37 -11.95
CA ILE A 40 27.62 -1.69 -11.95
C ILE A 40 28.18 -2.53 -13.10
N GLU A 41 28.77 -3.67 -12.76
CA GLU A 41 29.29 -4.66 -13.70
C GLU A 41 28.33 -5.84 -13.90
N THR A 42 27.61 -6.21 -12.87
CA THR A 42 26.67 -7.35 -12.89
C THR A 42 25.39 -7.00 -12.15
N VAL A 43 24.25 -7.34 -12.74
CA VAL A 43 22.93 -7.28 -12.11
C VAL A 43 22.39 -8.70 -12.02
N ASN A 44 22.18 -9.19 -10.79
CA ASN A 44 21.52 -10.46 -10.56
C ASN A 44 20.04 -10.24 -10.27
N ILE A 45 19.19 -10.71 -11.15
CA ILE A 45 17.74 -10.66 -10.98
C ILE A 45 17.30 -12.01 -10.45
N ILE A 46 16.95 -12.08 -9.16
CA ILE A 46 16.46 -13.27 -8.49
C ILE A 46 14.95 -13.13 -8.32
N LEU A 47 14.19 -13.99 -8.98
CA LEU A 47 12.76 -14.09 -8.82
C LEU A 47 12.43 -15.22 -7.86
N LEU A 48 11.95 -14.86 -6.68
CA LEU A 48 11.33 -15.79 -5.75
C LEU A 48 9.82 -15.80 -5.98
N THR A 49 9.27 -16.95 -6.32
CA THR A 49 7.84 -17.11 -6.51
C THR A 49 7.36 -18.37 -5.81
N ASN A 50 6.18 -18.30 -5.22
CA ASN A 50 5.47 -19.45 -4.69
C ASN A 50 4.45 -20.02 -5.70
N ASP A 51 4.56 -19.62 -6.95
CA ASP A 51 3.83 -20.18 -8.07
C ASP A 51 4.72 -21.20 -8.80
N GLU A 52 4.10 -22.15 -9.51
CA GLU A 52 4.83 -23.03 -10.41
C GLU A 52 5.18 -22.26 -11.69
N THR A 53 6.43 -22.29 -12.07
CA THR A 53 6.84 -21.72 -13.35
C THR A 53 7.03 -22.84 -14.36
N VAL A 54 6.59 -22.61 -15.60
CA VAL A 54 7.02 -23.45 -16.73
C VAL A 54 8.55 -23.35 -16.79
N GLN A 55 9.24 -24.46 -16.95
CA GLN A 55 10.71 -24.59 -16.94
C GLN A 55 11.41 -23.65 -17.94
N TYR A 56 11.41 -22.38 -17.65
CA TYR A 56 12.04 -21.36 -18.48
C TYR A 56 12.82 -20.39 -17.60
N THR A 57 14.14 -20.58 -17.59
CA THR A 57 15.06 -19.56 -17.08
C THR A 57 15.57 -18.77 -18.29
N PRO A 58 15.33 -17.46 -18.35
CA PRO A 58 15.89 -16.66 -19.43
C PRO A 58 17.41 -16.77 -19.47
N ASN A 59 17.99 -16.75 -20.66
CA ASN A 59 19.44 -16.65 -20.78
C ASN A 59 19.93 -15.31 -20.25
N ASP A 60 21.15 -15.30 -19.73
CA ASP A 60 21.83 -14.06 -19.36
C ASP A 60 21.84 -13.09 -20.55
N THR A 61 21.60 -11.83 -20.24
CA THR A 61 21.59 -10.77 -21.27
C THR A 61 22.70 -9.74 -20.95
N HIS A 62 23.13 -9.00 -21.97
CA HIS A 62 24.14 -7.97 -21.80
C HIS A 62 23.58 -6.60 -22.19
N ASN A 63 23.89 -5.60 -21.37
CA ASN A 63 23.58 -4.20 -21.64
C ASN A 63 24.89 -3.38 -21.56
N GLY A 64 25.55 -3.22 -22.69
CA GLY A 64 26.89 -2.67 -22.73
C GLY A 64 27.90 -3.57 -22.00
N LYS A 65 28.57 -3.03 -20.97
CA LYS A 65 29.50 -3.79 -20.14
C LYS A 65 28.86 -4.59 -19.02
N VAL A 66 27.54 -4.37 -18.77
CA VAL A 66 26.83 -4.97 -17.66
C VAL A 66 26.22 -6.30 -18.05
N THR A 67 26.51 -7.34 -17.29
CA THR A 67 25.89 -8.66 -17.42
C THR A 67 24.64 -8.74 -16.54
N ILE A 68 23.49 -9.05 -17.13
CA ILE A 68 22.23 -9.27 -16.40
C ILE A 68 21.98 -10.76 -16.35
N ARG A 69 22.01 -11.30 -15.13
CA ARG A 69 21.77 -12.72 -14.84
C ARG A 69 20.38 -12.89 -14.27
N PHE A 70 19.73 -14.01 -14.67
CA PHE A 70 18.41 -14.35 -14.20
C PHE A 70 18.45 -15.66 -13.44
N ASP A 71 17.82 -15.69 -12.29
CA ASP A 71 17.59 -16.91 -11.52
C ASP A 71 16.14 -16.95 -11.02
N VAL A 72 15.44 -18.05 -11.29
CA VAL A 72 14.05 -18.23 -10.90
C VAL A 72 13.99 -19.35 -9.87
N TRP A 73 13.47 -19.00 -8.71
CA TRP A 73 13.21 -19.90 -7.60
C TRP A 73 11.71 -19.99 -7.40
N ASP A 74 11.07 -20.92 -8.07
CA ASP A 74 9.66 -21.21 -7.91
C ASP A 74 9.39 -22.08 -6.69
N ILE A 75 8.11 -22.31 -6.40
CA ILE A 75 7.71 -23.10 -5.22
C ILE A 75 8.26 -24.53 -5.29
N GLU A 76 8.31 -25.13 -6.48
CA GLU A 76 8.81 -26.47 -6.66
C GLU A 76 10.31 -26.54 -6.36
N ARG A 77 11.13 -25.62 -6.92
CA ARG A 77 12.57 -25.53 -6.65
C ARG A 77 12.86 -25.24 -5.19
N LEU A 78 12.09 -24.34 -4.56
CA LEU A 78 12.18 -24.04 -3.14
C LEU A 78 11.84 -25.29 -2.32
N TYR A 79 10.76 -25.98 -2.66
CA TYR A 79 10.33 -27.21 -2.01
C TYR A 79 11.38 -28.32 -2.15
N GLN A 80 11.88 -28.57 -3.38
CA GLN A 80 12.94 -29.55 -3.64
C GLN A 80 14.22 -29.24 -2.87
N THR A 81 14.57 -27.96 -2.76
CA THR A 81 15.80 -27.53 -2.06
C THR A 81 15.67 -27.67 -0.55
N VAL A 82 14.49 -27.32 0.02
CA VAL A 82 14.28 -27.29 1.48
C VAL A 82 13.88 -28.65 2.05
N LEU A 83 13.08 -29.43 1.31
CA LEU A 83 12.45 -30.65 1.82
C LEU A 83 12.93 -31.95 1.14
N GLY A 84 13.84 -31.85 0.17
CA GLY A 84 14.36 -33.05 -0.53
C GLY A 84 13.35 -33.80 -1.38
N GLY A 85 12.28 -33.11 -1.77
CA GLY A 85 11.35 -33.34 -2.88
C GLY A 85 10.78 -34.72 -3.16
N ALA A 86 9.64 -35.05 -2.62
CA ALA A 86 8.66 -35.96 -3.22
C ALA A 86 7.25 -35.44 -2.92
N ALA A 87 6.77 -34.51 -3.72
CA ALA A 87 5.36 -34.11 -3.69
C ALA A 87 4.59 -34.96 -4.69
N VAL A 88 3.85 -35.91 -4.20
CA VAL A 88 2.72 -36.48 -4.93
C VAL A 88 1.60 -35.42 -4.83
N GLU A 89 1.09 -34.92 -5.97
CA GLU A 89 -0.13 -34.09 -5.97
C GLU A 89 -1.26 -34.86 -5.30
N ARG A 90 -1.52 -34.53 -4.05
CA ARG A 90 -2.61 -35.14 -3.30
C ARG A 90 -3.87 -34.32 -3.56
N GLN A 91 -4.81 -34.92 -4.29
CA GLN A 91 -6.13 -34.31 -4.47
C GLN A 91 -6.80 -34.15 -3.10
N LEU A 92 -6.98 -32.91 -2.64
CA LEU A 92 -7.62 -32.61 -1.37
C LEU A 92 -9.10 -32.99 -1.39
N VAL A 93 -9.50 -33.88 -0.50
CA VAL A 93 -10.91 -34.28 -0.30
C VAL A 93 -11.34 -34.01 1.14
N VAL A 94 -12.16 -32.99 1.34
CA VAL A 94 -12.67 -32.60 2.65
C VAL A 94 -14.02 -33.27 2.88
N LYS A 95 -14.04 -34.32 3.72
CA LYS A 95 -15.25 -35.09 4.07
C LYS A 95 -15.94 -34.49 5.30
N LEU A 96 -16.78 -33.48 5.09
CA LEU A 96 -17.42 -32.71 6.17
C LEU A 96 -18.24 -33.60 7.11
N LYS A 97 -19.17 -34.41 6.60
CA LYS A 97 -20.02 -35.25 7.39
C LYS A 97 -19.25 -36.34 8.12
N LYS A 98 -18.28 -36.97 7.44
CA LYS A 98 -17.52 -38.10 8.02
C LYS A 98 -16.47 -37.68 9.02
N LYS A 99 -15.71 -36.60 8.75
CA LYS A 99 -14.55 -36.18 9.54
C LYS A 99 -14.92 -35.18 10.64
N TYR A 100 -15.89 -34.29 10.37
CA TYR A 100 -16.27 -33.20 11.29
C TYR A 100 -17.69 -33.32 11.84
N GLY A 101 -18.45 -34.37 11.48
CA GLY A 101 -19.82 -34.62 11.97
C GLY A 101 -20.85 -33.57 11.53
N THR A 102 -20.52 -32.75 10.51
CA THR A 102 -21.36 -31.65 10.04
C THR A 102 -21.47 -31.63 8.54
N SER A 103 -22.37 -30.82 8.01
CA SER A 103 -22.51 -30.50 6.58
C SER A 103 -22.55 -28.97 6.41
N LEU A 104 -22.39 -28.51 5.20
CA LEU A 104 -22.36 -27.11 4.88
C LEU A 104 -23.58 -26.75 4.03
N PRO A 105 -24.64 -26.15 4.62
CA PRO A 105 -25.81 -25.71 3.87
C PRO A 105 -25.46 -24.40 3.13
N LEU A 106 -25.45 -24.46 1.80
CA LEU A 106 -25.16 -23.31 0.93
C LEU A 106 -26.29 -23.10 -0.08
N ILE A 107 -26.57 -21.85 -0.40
CA ILE A 107 -27.52 -21.46 -1.44
C ILE A 107 -26.84 -21.65 -2.80
N LYS A 108 -27.39 -22.51 -3.66
CA LYS A 108 -26.94 -22.61 -5.05
C LYS A 108 -27.50 -21.43 -5.84
N VAL A 109 -26.60 -20.64 -6.44
CA VAL A 109 -26.99 -19.51 -7.29
C VAL A 109 -27.66 -20.04 -8.56
N LYS A 110 -28.88 -19.61 -8.82
CA LYS A 110 -29.64 -19.99 -10.01
C LYS A 110 -28.99 -19.42 -11.26
N GLY A 111 -28.86 -20.23 -12.30
CA GLY A 111 -28.33 -19.85 -13.60
C GLY A 111 -27.73 -21.07 -14.30
N ASP A 112 -27.98 -21.20 -15.59
CA ASP A 112 -27.37 -22.26 -16.39
C ASP A 112 -25.98 -21.78 -16.86
N ASN A 113 -25.01 -21.87 -15.95
CA ASN A 113 -23.62 -21.53 -16.26
C ASN A 113 -22.86 -22.81 -16.62
N ALA A 114 -22.47 -22.94 -17.88
CA ALA A 114 -21.72 -24.09 -18.37
C ALA A 114 -20.27 -24.16 -17.85
N ILE A 115 -19.75 -23.09 -17.22
CA ILE A 115 -18.36 -22.98 -16.79
C ILE A 115 -18.19 -23.43 -15.33
N TYR A 116 -19.08 -22.97 -14.43
CA TYR A 116 -19.03 -23.30 -12.99
C TYR A 116 -20.40 -23.21 -12.33
N ASP A 117 -20.56 -23.93 -11.21
CA ASP A 117 -21.67 -23.71 -10.26
C ASP A 117 -21.18 -22.81 -9.11
N CYS A 118 -22.04 -21.91 -8.65
CA CYS A 118 -21.73 -21.02 -7.53
C CYS A 118 -22.63 -21.34 -6.33
N TYR A 119 -21.99 -21.44 -5.16
CA TYR A 119 -22.68 -21.63 -3.89
C TYR A 119 -22.26 -20.50 -2.93
N ILE A 120 -23.22 -19.96 -2.17
CA ILE A 120 -23.00 -18.87 -1.21
C ILE A 120 -23.61 -19.26 0.12
N GLY A 121 -22.93 -18.95 1.21
CA GLY A 121 -23.45 -19.17 2.56
C GLY A 121 -22.46 -18.82 3.65
N VAL A 122 -22.54 -19.56 4.74
CA VAL A 122 -21.77 -19.30 5.95
C VAL A 122 -21.08 -20.57 6.41
N ILE A 123 -19.82 -20.47 6.80
CA ILE A 123 -19.06 -21.49 7.51
C ILE A 123 -18.71 -21.00 8.91
N SER A 124 -18.85 -21.85 9.93
CA SER A 124 -18.42 -21.45 11.28
C SER A 124 -16.90 -21.32 11.36
N GLY A 125 -16.41 -20.33 12.11
CA GLY A 125 -14.97 -20.11 12.29
C GLY A 125 -14.29 -21.35 12.91
N ARG A 126 -14.96 -22.08 13.81
CA ARG A 126 -14.46 -23.31 14.40
C ARG A 126 -14.24 -24.41 13.33
N LEU A 127 -15.23 -24.63 12.47
CA LEU A 127 -15.12 -25.64 11.40
C LEU A 127 -14.00 -25.26 10.41
N LEU A 128 -13.92 -23.99 10.01
CA LEU A 128 -12.88 -23.49 9.12
C LEU A 128 -11.48 -23.69 9.72
N ALA A 129 -11.32 -23.39 11.03
CA ALA A 129 -10.05 -23.61 11.74
C ALA A 129 -9.67 -25.09 11.80
N GLN A 130 -10.61 -25.99 12.09
CA GLN A 130 -10.38 -27.43 12.14
C GLN A 130 -9.97 -27.99 10.78
N ILE A 131 -10.62 -27.54 9.72
CA ILE A 131 -10.25 -27.92 8.33
C ILE A 131 -8.85 -27.41 8.01
N TYR A 132 -8.56 -26.16 8.34
CA TYR A 132 -7.23 -25.58 8.11
C TYR A 132 -6.15 -26.27 8.95
N GLU A 133 -6.43 -26.69 10.18
CA GLU A 133 -5.49 -27.48 11.00
C GLU A 133 -5.16 -28.83 10.36
N ALA A 134 -6.15 -29.46 9.75
CA ALA A 134 -5.99 -30.79 9.17
C ALA A 134 -5.33 -30.79 7.77
N GLU A 135 -5.63 -29.79 6.96
CA GLU A 135 -5.29 -29.78 5.53
C GLU A 135 -4.39 -28.57 5.13
N GLY A 136 -4.19 -27.68 6.05
CA GLY A 136 -3.33 -26.48 6.05
C GLY A 136 -2.88 -25.94 4.71
N GLN A 137 -1.73 -26.39 4.27
CA GLN A 137 -1.11 -25.90 3.04
C GLN A 137 -1.88 -26.30 1.78
N ASP A 138 -2.43 -27.50 1.74
CA ASP A 138 -3.18 -28.00 0.59
C ASP A 138 -4.46 -27.20 0.34
N LEU A 139 -5.06 -26.65 1.39
CA LEU A 139 -6.23 -25.75 1.28
C LEU A 139 -5.90 -24.38 0.69
N ILE A 140 -4.64 -23.94 0.74
CA ILE A 140 -4.22 -22.59 0.34
C ILE A 140 -3.19 -22.61 -0.80
N GLN A 141 -2.85 -23.75 -1.33
CA GLN A 141 -1.73 -23.99 -2.26
C GLN A 141 -1.68 -23.04 -3.47
N LYS A 142 -2.82 -22.55 -3.94
CA LYS A 142 -2.90 -21.58 -5.07
C LYS A 142 -3.17 -20.14 -4.63
N ASN A 143 -3.15 -19.84 -3.32
CA ASN A 143 -3.34 -18.48 -2.78
C ASN A 143 -2.03 -17.92 -2.21
N VAL A 144 -1.26 -17.29 -3.07
CA VAL A 144 0.07 -16.70 -2.83
C VAL A 144 0.15 -15.72 -1.64
N ARG A 145 -0.99 -15.14 -1.21
CA ARG A 145 -1.02 -14.14 -0.12
C ARG A 145 -1.16 -14.70 1.28
N SER A 146 -1.42 -15.96 1.44
CA SER A 146 -1.68 -16.56 2.76
C SER A 146 -0.45 -16.67 3.64
N PHE A 147 0.76 -16.61 3.07
CA PHE A 147 2.03 -16.69 3.79
C PHE A 147 2.59 -15.34 4.26
N LEU A 148 1.97 -14.23 3.88
CA LEU A 148 2.40 -12.92 4.38
C LEU A 148 2.03 -12.81 5.85
N GLN A 149 3.09 -12.88 6.65
CA GLN A 149 3.11 -12.85 8.12
C GLN A 149 2.03 -11.95 8.73
N ALA A 150 1.44 -12.45 9.83
CA ALA A 150 0.41 -11.80 10.64
C ALA A 150 0.84 -10.45 11.30
N THR A 151 1.66 -9.65 10.64
CA THR A 151 2.27 -8.41 11.17
C THR A 151 1.66 -7.11 10.62
N GLY A 152 0.79 -7.17 9.59
CA GLY A 152 0.14 -5.98 9.03
C GLY A 152 -1.05 -5.46 9.87
N ASN A 153 -1.41 -4.19 9.70
CA ASN A 153 -2.55 -3.55 10.39
C ASN A 153 -3.89 -4.26 10.16
N VAL A 154 -4.10 -4.87 9.00
CA VAL A 154 -5.29 -5.68 8.69
C VAL A 154 -5.41 -6.88 9.64
N ASN A 155 -4.30 -7.56 9.92
CA ASN A 155 -4.29 -8.70 10.84
C ASN A 155 -4.51 -8.28 12.30
N LYS A 156 -4.13 -7.08 12.70
CA LYS A 156 -4.45 -6.52 14.03
C LYS A 156 -5.95 -6.30 14.16
N GLY A 157 -6.62 -5.75 13.14
CA GLY A 157 -8.07 -5.56 13.12
C GLY A 157 -8.83 -6.90 13.19
N ILE A 158 -8.44 -7.89 12.40
CA ILE A 158 -9.04 -9.23 12.42
C ILE A 158 -8.88 -9.88 13.81
N LYS A 159 -7.69 -9.79 14.41
CA LYS A 159 -7.44 -10.33 15.75
C LYS A 159 -8.25 -9.61 16.82
N ALA A 160 -8.40 -8.30 16.74
CA ALA A 160 -9.18 -7.51 17.68
C ALA A 160 -10.67 -7.89 17.62
N SER A 161 -11.26 -8.04 16.43
CA SER A 161 -12.65 -8.49 16.28
C SER A 161 -12.85 -9.92 16.78
N LEU A 162 -11.92 -10.85 16.54
CA LEU A 162 -12.00 -12.22 17.07
C LEU A 162 -11.94 -12.28 18.61
N ALA A 163 -11.22 -11.36 19.23
CA ALA A 163 -11.04 -11.35 20.68
C ALA A 163 -12.15 -10.58 21.42
N ASN A 164 -12.63 -9.47 20.85
CA ASN A 164 -13.49 -8.52 21.57
C ASN A 164 -14.95 -8.54 21.10
N GLU A 165 -15.21 -8.83 19.80
CA GLU A 165 -16.52 -8.76 19.17
C GLU A 165 -16.70 -9.92 18.16
N PRO A 166 -16.61 -11.20 18.61
CA PRO A 166 -16.66 -12.36 17.72
C PRO A 166 -17.97 -12.47 16.93
N GLU A 167 -19.09 -12.00 17.49
CA GLU A 167 -20.42 -11.96 16.87
C GLU A 167 -20.48 -10.99 15.67
N MET A 168 -19.64 -9.93 15.68
CA MET A 168 -19.54 -8.94 14.61
C MET A 168 -18.57 -9.35 13.51
N PHE A 169 -17.89 -10.47 13.66
CA PHE A 169 -16.83 -10.88 12.75
C PHE A 169 -17.30 -10.96 11.30
N MET A 170 -18.49 -11.52 11.06
CA MET A 170 -19.06 -11.64 9.72
C MET A 170 -19.41 -10.27 9.10
N ALA A 171 -19.80 -9.29 9.92
CA ALA A 171 -20.09 -7.94 9.46
C ALA A 171 -18.82 -7.15 9.11
N TYR A 172 -17.73 -7.39 9.83
CA TYR A 172 -16.47 -6.66 9.67
C TYR A 172 -15.54 -7.26 8.60
N ASN A 173 -15.76 -8.52 8.18
CA ASN A 173 -14.85 -9.22 7.28
C ASN A 173 -15.56 -9.67 5.99
N ASN A 174 -14.83 -9.60 4.88
CA ASN A 174 -15.36 -9.94 3.55
C ASN A 174 -15.52 -11.46 3.30
N GLY A 175 -15.25 -12.30 4.31
CA GLY A 175 -15.35 -13.75 4.17
C GLY A 175 -14.22 -14.36 3.32
N ILE A 176 -14.51 -15.55 2.76
CA ILE A 176 -13.58 -16.30 1.92
C ILE A 176 -14.20 -16.60 0.55
N SER A 177 -13.37 -16.52 -0.49
CA SER A 177 -13.71 -17.03 -1.83
C SER A 177 -12.94 -18.31 -2.08
N THR A 178 -13.65 -19.37 -2.46
CA THR A 178 -13.08 -20.70 -2.63
C THR A 178 -13.48 -21.31 -3.96
N ILE A 179 -12.70 -22.28 -4.41
CA ILE A 179 -12.97 -23.08 -5.59
C ILE A 179 -12.97 -24.55 -5.22
N ALA A 180 -13.63 -25.38 -6.02
CA ALA A 180 -13.58 -26.82 -5.92
C ALA A 180 -13.73 -27.46 -7.32
N GLU A 181 -13.29 -28.72 -7.43
CA GLU A 181 -13.49 -29.54 -8.63
C GLU A 181 -14.88 -30.20 -8.62
N SER A 182 -15.35 -30.63 -7.43
CA SER A 182 -16.68 -31.20 -7.27
C SER A 182 -17.14 -31.12 -5.82
N VAL A 183 -18.45 -31.27 -5.62
CA VAL A 183 -19.09 -31.37 -4.30
C VAL A 183 -20.04 -32.55 -4.27
N ALA A 184 -20.14 -33.23 -3.11
CA ALA A 184 -21.20 -34.19 -2.84
C ALA A 184 -22.29 -33.50 -1.99
N VAL A 185 -23.53 -33.65 -2.45
CA VAL A 185 -24.71 -33.03 -1.84
C VAL A 185 -25.61 -34.14 -1.22
N ASP A 186 -26.08 -33.89 -0.02
CA ASP A 186 -27.12 -34.77 0.58
C ASP A 186 -28.50 -34.27 0.13
N GLU A 187 -29.02 -34.87 -0.93
CA GLU A 187 -30.30 -34.48 -1.53
C GLU A 187 -31.49 -34.58 -0.54
N SER A 188 -31.42 -35.49 0.45
CA SER A 188 -32.45 -35.64 1.44
C SER A 188 -32.59 -34.47 2.40
N GLN A 189 -31.55 -33.66 2.51
CA GLN A 189 -31.48 -32.46 3.39
C GLN A 189 -31.50 -31.16 2.59
N CYS A 190 -31.69 -31.20 1.30
CA CYS A 190 -31.85 -30.01 0.47
C CYS A 190 -33.22 -29.39 0.65
N ASN A 191 -33.30 -28.05 0.70
CA ASN A 191 -34.56 -27.33 0.82
C ASN A 191 -34.57 -26.12 -0.15
N GLY A 192 -35.37 -26.22 -1.19
CA GLY A 192 -35.43 -25.18 -2.22
C GLY A 192 -34.06 -24.98 -2.89
N ASP A 193 -33.50 -23.78 -2.76
CA ASP A 193 -32.21 -23.41 -3.34
C ASP A 193 -31.02 -23.77 -2.42
N ILE A 194 -31.30 -24.30 -1.21
CA ILE A 194 -30.25 -24.69 -0.26
C ILE A 194 -29.79 -26.12 -0.58
N SER A 195 -28.52 -26.24 -0.90
CA SER A 195 -27.83 -27.53 -1.09
C SER A 195 -27.00 -27.85 0.14
N THR A 196 -27.18 -29.04 0.70
CA THR A 196 -26.45 -29.52 1.88
C THR A 196 -25.20 -30.26 1.43
N ILE A 197 -24.05 -29.60 1.46
CA ILE A 197 -22.77 -30.15 1.00
C ILE A 197 -22.16 -31.01 2.11
N THR A 198 -21.79 -32.24 1.78
CA THR A 198 -21.22 -33.24 2.70
C THR A 198 -19.74 -33.53 2.42
N GLU A 199 -19.28 -33.30 1.20
CA GLU A 199 -17.89 -33.52 0.79
C GLU A 199 -17.51 -32.47 -0.27
N ILE A 200 -16.26 -31.99 -0.25
CA ILE A 200 -15.70 -31.06 -1.24
C ILE A 200 -14.36 -31.63 -1.71
N THR A 201 -14.24 -31.82 -3.01
CA THR A 201 -13.04 -32.34 -3.68
C THR A 201 -12.30 -31.21 -4.39
N GLY A 202 -10.98 -31.16 -4.27
CA GLY A 202 -10.13 -30.12 -4.86
C GLY A 202 -10.41 -28.73 -4.27
N TRP A 203 -10.76 -28.67 -2.96
CA TRP A 203 -11.14 -27.43 -2.32
C TRP A 203 -9.93 -26.53 -2.07
N GLN A 204 -9.99 -25.27 -2.52
CA GLN A 204 -8.93 -24.29 -2.37
C GLN A 204 -9.49 -22.90 -2.04
N ILE A 205 -8.82 -22.20 -1.13
CA ILE A 205 -9.14 -20.81 -0.77
C ILE A 205 -8.32 -19.90 -1.68
N VAL A 206 -8.98 -19.15 -2.56
CA VAL A 206 -8.36 -18.22 -3.51
C VAL A 206 -8.36 -16.76 -3.03
N ASN A 207 -9.21 -16.43 -2.05
CA ASN A 207 -9.20 -15.14 -1.35
C ASN A 207 -9.68 -15.35 0.10
N GLY A 208 -9.14 -14.57 1.05
CA GLY A 208 -9.46 -14.72 2.48
C GLY A 208 -8.47 -15.60 3.24
N GLY A 209 -7.31 -15.91 2.69
CA GLY A 209 -6.26 -16.68 3.38
C GLY A 209 -5.81 -16.04 4.70
N GLN A 210 -5.71 -14.71 4.77
CA GLN A 210 -5.40 -14.00 6.03
C GLN A 210 -6.50 -14.16 7.08
N THR A 211 -7.75 -14.10 6.66
CA THR A 211 -8.92 -14.36 7.54
C THR A 211 -8.85 -15.78 8.11
N THR A 212 -8.62 -16.77 7.23
CA THR A 212 -8.51 -18.19 7.64
C THR A 212 -7.35 -18.41 8.60
N ALA A 213 -6.16 -17.89 8.29
CA ALA A 213 -4.98 -18.00 9.16
C ALA A 213 -5.19 -17.31 10.53
N SER A 214 -5.87 -16.16 10.56
CA SER A 214 -6.16 -15.44 11.81
C SER A 214 -7.15 -16.20 12.68
N ILE A 215 -8.19 -16.79 12.09
CA ILE A 215 -9.14 -17.66 12.79
C ILE A 215 -8.45 -18.91 13.33
N TYR A 216 -7.57 -19.53 12.55
CA TYR A 216 -6.78 -20.67 13.00
C TYR A 216 -5.85 -20.32 14.17
N ASN A 217 -5.17 -19.17 14.12
CA ASN A 217 -4.35 -18.70 15.22
C ASN A 217 -5.19 -18.45 16.50
N ALA A 218 -6.40 -17.90 16.36
CA ALA A 218 -7.34 -17.71 17.46
C ALA A 218 -7.79 -19.06 18.03
N TYR A 219 -8.08 -20.04 17.17
CA TYR A 219 -8.41 -21.42 17.56
C TYR A 219 -7.28 -22.05 18.38
N ARG A 220 -6.03 -21.97 17.91
CA ARG A 220 -4.85 -22.44 18.64
C ARG A 220 -4.63 -21.73 19.97
N ALA A 221 -4.95 -20.44 20.04
CA ALA A 221 -4.92 -19.65 21.27
C ALA A 221 -6.13 -19.95 22.21
N LYS A 222 -7.01 -20.89 21.83
CA LYS A 222 -8.22 -21.29 22.58
C LYS A 222 -9.22 -20.15 22.81
N LEU A 223 -9.26 -19.18 21.90
CA LEU A 223 -10.32 -18.16 21.92
C LEU A 223 -11.68 -18.79 21.56
N PRO A 224 -12.79 -18.28 22.13
CA PRO A 224 -14.13 -18.78 21.82
C PRO A 224 -14.51 -18.42 20.37
N LEU A 225 -14.69 -19.43 19.52
CA LEU A 225 -15.06 -19.24 18.10
C LEU A 225 -16.54 -19.61 17.83
N ASP A 226 -17.34 -19.85 18.86
CA ASP A 226 -18.70 -20.32 18.70
C ASP A 226 -19.63 -19.29 18.02
N GLN A 227 -19.33 -18.01 18.17
CA GLN A 227 -20.07 -16.91 17.54
C GLN A 227 -19.38 -16.40 16.25
N VAL A 228 -18.20 -16.92 15.91
CA VAL A 228 -17.48 -16.52 14.70
C VAL A 228 -18.07 -17.22 13.47
N ASN A 229 -18.68 -16.45 12.60
CA ASN A 229 -19.21 -16.89 11.32
C ASN A 229 -18.44 -16.22 10.18
N VAL A 230 -18.24 -16.95 9.09
CA VAL A 230 -17.48 -16.51 7.92
C VAL A 230 -18.32 -16.70 6.66
N GLN A 231 -18.52 -15.63 5.91
CA GLN A 231 -19.15 -15.75 4.59
C GLN A 231 -18.27 -16.58 3.67
N ILE A 232 -18.85 -17.53 2.96
CA ILE A 232 -18.18 -18.35 1.96
C ILE A 232 -18.84 -18.22 0.61
N LYS A 233 -18.01 -18.01 -0.43
CA LYS A 233 -18.38 -18.21 -1.84
C LYS A 233 -17.59 -19.38 -2.37
N LEU A 234 -18.28 -20.42 -2.82
CA LEU A 234 -17.68 -21.62 -3.39
C LEU A 234 -18.03 -21.71 -4.89
N SER A 235 -17.03 -21.75 -5.75
CA SER A 235 -17.17 -21.93 -7.20
C SER A 235 -16.72 -23.34 -7.57
N VAL A 236 -17.63 -24.16 -8.04
CA VAL A 236 -17.35 -25.55 -8.47
C VAL A 236 -17.15 -25.55 -9.98
N ILE A 237 -15.93 -25.87 -10.43
CA ILE A 237 -15.54 -25.76 -11.83
C ILE A 237 -16.05 -26.94 -12.62
N LYS A 238 -16.82 -26.71 -13.69
CA LYS A 238 -17.38 -27.73 -14.57
C LYS A 238 -16.47 -28.08 -15.78
N GLN A 239 -15.80 -27.05 -16.33
CA GLN A 239 -14.91 -27.21 -17.49
C GLN A 239 -13.51 -27.62 -17.04
N LYS A 240 -13.25 -28.92 -17.00
CA LYS A 240 -11.98 -29.46 -16.52
C LYS A 240 -10.79 -29.15 -17.44
N ASP A 241 -11.03 -29.05 -18.72
CA ASP A 241 -10.04 -28.72 -19.77
C ASP A 241 -9.50 -27.27 -19.67
N ARG A 242 -10.26 -26.38 -19.03
CA ARG A 242 -9.90 -24.97 -18.80
C ARG A 242 -9.82 -24.61 -17.31
N ALA A 243 -9.79 -25.61 -16.44
CA ALA A 243 -9.87 -25.39 -15.00
C ALA A 243 -8.75 -24.47 -14.49
N GLU A 244 -7.52 -24.65 -14.92
CA GLU A 244 -6.37 -23.83 -14.51
C GLU A 244 -6.54 -22.35 -14.87
N ASP A 245 -6.95 -22.06 -16.12
CA ASP A 245 -7.19 -20.68 -16.56
C ASP A 245 -8.32 -20.02 -15.78
N ILE A 246 -9.40 -20.77 -15.53
CA ILE A 246 -10.57 -20.27 -14.77
C ILE A 246 -10.16 -19.98 -13.34
N ILE A 247 -9.44 -20.89 -12.69
CA ILE A 247 -8.91 -20.76 -11.33
C ILE A 247 -7.97 -19.55 -11.24
N HIS A 248 -7.04 -19.42 -12.17
CA HIS A 248 -6.12 -18.29 -12.24
C HIS A 248 -6.88 -16.96 -12.34
N ASN A 249 -7.87 -16.86 -13.21
CA ASN A 249 -8.67 -15.67 -13.38
C ASN A 249 -9.52 -15.37 -12.14
N ILE A 250 -10.18 -16.35 -11.53
CA ILE A 250 -10.93 -16.17 -10.28
C ILE A 250 -10.01 -15.63 -9.19
N SER A 251 -8.82 -16.21 -9.01
CA SER A 251 -7.85 -15.76 -8.03
C SER A 251 -7.36 -14.34 -8.31
N LYS A 252 -7.00 -14.05 -9.56
CA LYS A 252 -6.54 -12.73 -10.01
C LYS A 252 -7.59 -11.65 -9.73
N TYR A 253 -8.82 -11.85 -10.15
CA TYR A 253 -9.89 -10.86 -9.99
C TYR A 253 -10.38 -10.75 -8.53
N ALA A 254 -10.43 -11.85 -7.79
CA ALA A 254 -10.78 -11.82 -6.37
C ALA A 254 -9.72 -11.06 -5.53
N ASN A 255 -8.45 -11.09 -5.93
CA ASN A 255 -7.35 -10.42 -5.24
C ASN A 255 -7.02 -9.02 -5.79
N SER A 256 -7.53 -8.65 -6.99
CA SER A 256 -7.26 -7.36 -7.63
C SER A 256 -8.28 -6.27 -7.29
N GLN A 257 -9.21 -6.53 -6.35
CA GLN A 257 -10.12 -5.50 -5.87
C GLN A 257 -9.30 -4.34 -5.31
N ASN A 258 -9.63 -3.11 -5.71
CA ASN A 258 -8.95 -1.91 -5.29
C ASN A 258 -8.78 -1.91 -3.76
N LYS A 259 -7.53 -1.81 -3.29
CA LYS A 259 -7.27 -1.51 -1.88
C LYS A 259 -7.91 -0.16 -1.57
N ILE A 260 -8.98 -0.17 -0.80
CA ILE A 260 -9.48 1.04 -0.16
C ILE A 260 -8.47 1.34 0.95
N ASN A 261 -7.79 2.47 0.84
CA ASN A 261 -6.85 2.91 1.85
C ASN A 261 -7.61 3.57 3.01
N MET A 262 -7.04 3.60 4.21
CA MET A 262 -7.63 4.32 5.36
C MET A 262 -7.90 5.80 5.03
N SER A 263 -7.03 6.40 4.22
CA SER A 263 -7.24 7.76 3.73
C SER A 263 -8.52 7.93 2.91
N ASP A 264 -9.01 6.90 2.22
CA ASP A 264 -10.25 6.97 1.45
C ASP A 264 -11.48 7.02 2.38
N PHE A 265 -11.46 6.31 3.52
CA PHE A 265 -12.54 6.38 4.52
C PHE A 265 -12.66 7.76 5.17
N ASN A 266 -11.55 8.40 5.48
CA ASN A 266 -11.52 9.74 6.09
C ASN A 266 -11.78 10.87 5.07
N ALA A 267 -12.22 10.54 3.85
CA ALA A 267 -12.53 11.57 2.86
C ALA A 267 -13.68 12.48 3.29
N ASN A 268 -14.61 12.00 4.10
CA ASN A 268 -15.78 12.75 4.57
C ASN A 268 -15.57 13.41 5.95
N ASP A 269 -14.37 13.35 6.50
CA ASP A 269 -14.03 14.06 7.72
C ASP A 269 -14.27 15.56 7.58
N ALA A 270 -14.83 16.19 8.63
CA ALA A 270 -15.20 17.60 8.64
C ALA A 270 -14.01 18.52 8.33
N TYR A 271 -12.83 18.18 8.82
CA TYR A 271 -11.59 18.91 8.54
C TYR A 271 -11.31 18.97 7.03
N HIS A 272 -11.32 17.81 6.36
CA HIS A 272 -11.02 17.74 4.93
C HIS A 272 -12.12 18.36 4.06
N VAL A 273 -13.39 18.28 4.49
CA VAL A 273 -14.51 18.95 3.81
C VAL A 273 -14.36 20.47 3.88
N LYS A 274 -13.97 21.02 5.05
CA LYS A 274 -13.70 22.46 5.20
C LYS A 274 -12.49 22.88 4.36
N MET A 275 -11.37 22.13 4.38
CA MET A 275 -10.19 22.41 3.55
C MET A 275 -10.51 22.43 2.06
N GLU A 276 -11.33 21.49 1.58
CA GLU A 276 -11.80 21.48 0.19
C GLU A 276 -12.57 22.75 -0.13
N ARG A 277 -13.53 23.16 0.72
CA ARG A 277 -14.32 24.40 0.51
C ARG A 277 -13.42 25.64 0.45
N LEU A 278 -12.46 25.74 1.38
CA LEU A 278 -11.48 26.83 1.40
C LEU A 278 -10.66 26.86 0.11
N SER A 279 -10.22 25.71 -0.39
CA SER A 279 -9.46 25.64 -1.65
C SER A 279 -10.25 26.14 -2.87
N ARG A 280 -11.58 26.08 -2.84
CA ARG A 280 -12.45 26.62 -3.92
C ARG A 280 -12.81 28.09 -3.72
N ALA A 281 -12.71 28.59 -2.47
CA ALA A 281 -13.12 29.95 -2.10
C ALA A 281 -11.95 30.94 -2.02
N THR A 282 -10.71 30.46 -1.78
CA THR A 282 -9.53 31.31 -1.53
C THR A 282 -8.65 31.39 -2.79
N PRO A 283 -8.76 32.49 -3.59
CA PRO A 283 -7.96 32.68 -4.78
C PRO A 283 -6.51 33.05 -4.44
N ILE A 284 -5.58 32.63 -5.29
CA ILE A 284 -4.18 33.08 -5.21
C ILE A 284 -4.15 34.58 -5.54
N PRO A 285 -3.43 35.41 -4.79
CA PRO A 285 -3.23 36.80 -5.13
C PRO A 285 -2.56 36.95 -6.50
N VAL A 286 -3.21 37.60 -7.44
CA VAL A 286 -2.68 37.84 -8.78
C VAL A 286 -2.67 39.33 -9.08
N ALA A 287 -1.76 39.76 -9.97
CA ALA A 287 -1.74 41.15 -10.43
C ALA A 287 -3.06 41.52 -11.13
N LYS A 288 -3.51 42.76 -10.97
CA LYS A 288 -4.76 43.27 -11.57
C LYS A 288 -4.83 42.92 -13.07
N GLY A 289 -5.95 42.33 -13.50
CA GLY A 289 -6.23 42.01 -14.90
C GLY A 289 -5.89 40.57 -15.33
N LYS A 290 -5.41 39.72 -14.44
CA LYS A 290 -5.21 38.26 -14.70
C LYS A 290 -6.39 37.43 -14.19
N SER A 291 -6.56 36.25 -14.76
CA SER A 291 -7.56 35.29 -14.31
C SER A 291 -7.27 34.83 -12.87
N THR A 292 -8.33 34.55 -12.12
CA THR A 292 -8.24 34.10 -10.75
C THR A 292 -7.78 32.64 -10.70
N ASP A 293 -6.62 32.38 -10.14
CA ASP A 293 -6.03 31.06 -10.00
C ASP A 293 -6.29 30.50 -8.60
N TYR A 294 -6.38 29.16 -8.50
CA TYR A 294 -6.64 28.46 -7.24
C TYR A 294 -5.71 27.25 -7.09
N TRP A 295 -5.44 26.88 -5.84
CA TRP A 295 -4.99 25.55 -5.52
C TRP A 295 -6.19 24.61 -5.41
N PHE A 296 -6.02 23.38 -5.91
CA PHE A 296 -7.06 22.36 -5.86
C PHE A 296 -6.74 21.34 -4.77
N TYR A 297 -7.46 21.39 -3.66
CA TYR A 297 -7.36 20.39 -2.63
C TYR A 297 -8.20 19.17 -3.01
N GLU A 298 -7.54 18.04 -3.26
CA GLU A 298 -8.16 16.77 -3.65
C GLU A 298 -8.44 15.95 -2.38
N ARG A 299 -9.66 16.05 -1.89
CA ARG A 299 -10.13 15.33 -0.69
C ARG A 299 -10.37 13.85 -0.98
N ALA A 300 -10.96 13.52 -2.10
CA ALA A 300 -11.19 12.17 -2.57
C ALA A 300 -10.35 11.90 -3.82
N ARG A 301 -9.75 10.72 -3.89
CA ARG A 301 -8.88 10.32 -5.00
C ARG A 301 -9.56 10.47 -6.35
N GLY A 302 -8.93 11.14 -7.28
CA GLY A 302 -9.44 11.36 -8.63
C GLY A 302 -10.45 12.49 -8.76
N GLN A 303 -10.79 13.22 -7.70
CA GLN A 303 -11.76 14.31 -7.67
C GLN A 303 -11.43 15.40 -8.69
N TYR A 304 -10.14 15.74 -8.85
CA TYR A 304 -9.70 16.69 -9.86
C TYR A 304 -10.13 16.29 -11.29
N LEU A 305 -9.93 15.02 -11.64
CA LEU A 305 -10.33 14.49 -12.95
C LEU A 305 -11.85 14.46 -13.11
N VAL A 306 -12.56 14.15 -12.05
CA VAL A 306 -14.05 14.17 -12.05
C VAL A 306 -14.55 15.59 -12.31
N GLU A 307 -14.03 16.60 -11.60
CA GLU A 307 -14.43 17.98 -11.79
C GLU A 307 -14.03 18.51 -13.17
N LEU A 308 -12.83 18.17 -13.66
CA LEU A 308 -12.40 18.48 -15.02
C LEU A 308 -13.34 17.87 -16.08
N ASN A 309 -13.75 16.61 -15.89
CA ASN A 309 -14.60 15.92 -16.86
C ASN A 309 -16.08 16.40 -16.83
N ARG A 310 -16.51 16.98 -15.73
CA ARG A 310 -17.83 17.62 -15.60
C ARG A 310 -17.95 18.96 -16.34
N GLN A 311 -16.82 19.54 -16.80
CA GLN A 311 -16.85 20.79 -17.55
C GLN A 311 -17.59 20.59 -18.89
N PRO A 312 -18.55 21.49 -19.24
CA PRO A 312 -19.51 21.25 -20.32
C PRO A 312 -18.92 21.30 -21.73
N SER A 313 -17.74 21.90 -21.91
CA SER A 313 -17.10 22.06 -23.22
C SER A 313 -15.57 21.94 -23.16
N ALA A 314 -14.93 21.76 -24.31
CA ALA A 314 -13.47 21.77 -24.42
C ALA A 314 -12.86 23.11 -23.94
N THR A 315 -13.54 24.22 -24.22
CA THR A 315 -13.15 25.57 -23.76
C THR A 315 -13.20 25.66 -22.25
N ALA A 316 -14.30 25.23 -21.62
CA ALA A 316 -14.47 25.20 -20.17
C ALA A 316 -13.43 24.29 -19.49
N LYS A 317 -13.09 23.14 -20.10
CA LYS A 317 -12.00 22.27 -19.62
C LYS A 317 -10.64 22.98 -19.66
N LYS A 318 -10.37 23.74 -20.71
CA LYS A 318 -9.13 24.51 -20.84
C LYS A 318 -9.07 25.64 -19.80
N GLU A 319 -10.15 26.34 -19.58
CA GLU A 319 -10.27 27.38 -18.55
C GLU A 319 -10.07 26.80 -17.15
N PHE A 320 -10.70 25.66 -16.83
CA PHE A 320 -10.49 24.96 -15.57
C PHE A 320 -9.02 24.62 -15.36
N LYS A 321 -8.33 24.05 -16.38
CA LYS A 321 -6.89 23.74 -16.30
C LYS A 321 -6.02 24.98 -16.13
N ASN A 322 -6.40 26.11 -16.70
CA ASN A 322 -5.67 27.36 -16.53
C ASN A 322 -5.83 27.90 -15.11
N ARG A 323 -7.05 27.86 -14.54
CA ARG A 323 -7.34 28.33 -13.18
C ARG A 323 -6.82 27.40 -12.10
N CYS A 324 -6.91 26.09 -12.32
CA CYS A 324 -6.49 25.04 -11.41
C CYS A 324 -5.56 24.06 -12.17
N PRO A 325 -4.32 24.43 -12.47
CA PRO A 325 -3.39 23.52 -13.16
C PRO A 325 -3.08 22.29 -12.28
N LYS A 326 -2.77 21.16 -12.93
CA LYS A 326 -2.46 19.91 -12.21
C LYS A 326 -1.28 20.07 -11.25
N SER A 327 -0.34 20.93 -11.54
CA SER A 327 0.77 21.30 -10.65
C SER A 327 0.37 21.99 -9.36
N ARG A 328 -0.85 22.52 -9.29
CA ARG A 328 -1.46 23.09 -8.08
C ARG A 328 -2.57 22.21 -7.51
N CYS A 329 -2.63 20.94 -7.92
CA CYS A 329 -3.51 19.95 -7.32
C CYS A 329 -2.75 19.21 -6.21
N ILE A 330 -3.25 19.29 -4.99
CA ILE A 330 -2.67 18.66 -3.81
C ILE A 330 -3.67 17.69 -3.18
N SER A 331 -3.31 16.42 -3.06
CA SER A 331 -4.13 15.46 -2.33
C SER A 331 -4.02 15.67 -0.81
N LYS A 332 -5.05 15.28 -0.07
CA LYS A 332 -5.03 15.35 1.40
C LYS A 332 -3.85 14.60 2.03
N THR A 333 -3.43 13.47 1.45
CA THR A 333 -2.31 12.68 1.94
C THR A 333 -0.97 13.38 1.72
N VAL A 334 -0.80 14.08 0.59
CA VAL A 334 0.41 14.88 0.32
C VAL A 334 0.41 16.16 1.16
N ALA A 335 -0.73 16.81 1.36
CA ALA A 335 -0.83 17.95 2.30
C ALA A 335 -0.46 17.53 3.72
N ALA A 336 -0.99 16.41 4.21
CA ALA A 336 -0.62 15.83 5.50
C ALA A 336 0.89 15.55 5.60
N LYS A 337 1.51 15.01 4.55
CA LYS A 337 2.96 14.79 4.48
C LYS A 337 3.74 16.08 4.73
N CYS A 338 3.40 17.14 4.02
CA CYS A 338 4.09 18.44 4.16
C CYS A 338 3.90 19.04 5.57
N MET A 339 2.70 18.92 6.13
CA MET A 339 2.40 19.43 7.47
C MET A 339 3.14 18.65 8.54
N MET A 340 3.14 17.32 8.49
CA MET A 340 3.82 16.43 9.44
C MET A 340 5.34 16.59 9.39
N ALA A 341 5.94 16.72 8.19
CA ALA A 341 7.36 16.99 8.07
C ALA A 341 7.74 18.31 8.75
N TYR A 342 6.99 19.39 8.48
CA TYR A 342 7.23 20.70 9.10
C TYR A 342 7.01 20.69 10.61
N GLN A 343 6.08 19.87 11.12
CA GLN A 343 5.78 19.72 12.55
C GLN A 343 6.86 18.92 13.32
N GLY A 344 7.87 18.39 12.64
CA GLY A 344 8.98 17.66 13.26
C GLY A 344 8.76 16.14 13.38
N HIS A 345 8.00 15.54 12.46
CA HIS A 345 7.75 14.10 12.41
C HIS A 345 8.30 13.44 11.14
N PRO A 346 9.60 13.65 10.78
CA PRO A 346 10.16 13.11 9.55
C PRO A 346 10.23 11.57 9.54
N ASP A 347 10.34 10.94 10.70
CA ASP A 347 10.31 9.49 10.89
C ASP A 347 8.95 8.90 10.52
N ILE A 348 7.86 9.55 10.94
CA ILE A 348 6.48 9.16 10.61
C ILE A 348 6.24 9.30 9.10
N VAL A 349 6.67 10.43 8.52
CA VAL A 349 6.56 10.68 7.08
C VAL A 349 7.33 9.63 6.29
N SER A 350 8.49 9.20 6.77
CA SER A 350 9.31 8.14 6.16
C SER A 350 8.66 6.76 6.17
N LYS A 351 7.59 6.53 6.94
CA LYS A 351 6.82 5.27 6.95
C LYS A 351 5.84 5.16 5.77
N GLY A 352 5.69 6.21 4.95
CA GLY A 352 4.85 6.26 3.77
C GLY A 352 3.53 7.01 3.96
N LEU A 353 2.91 7.41 2.84
CA LEU A 353 1.77 8.34 2.82
C LEU A 353 0.57 7.87 3.65
N GLU A 354 0.21 6.59 3.59
CA GLU A 354 -0.95 6.07 4.32
C GLU A 354 -0.71 6.02 5.83
N THR A 355 0.46 5.55 6.26
CA THR A 355 0.83 5.53 7.68
C THR A 355 0.89 6.95 8.23
N ASN A 356 1.57 7.86 7.51
CA ASN A 356 1.63 9.26 7.87
C ASN A 356 0.23 9.90 7.97
N PHE A 357 -0.67 9.58 7.04
CA PHE A 357 -2.02 10.13 7.05
C PHE A 357 -2.84 9.69 8.27
N ILE A 358 -2.66 8.46 8.75
CA ILE A 358 -3.31 7.97 9.99
C ILE A 358 -2.86 8.82 11.18
N TYR A 359 -1.54 8.99 11.37
CA TYR A 359 -1.00 9.83 12.45
C TYR A 359 -1.47 11.29 12.34
N PHE A 360 -1.50 11.83 11.12
CA PHE A 360 -2.03 13.17 10.88
C PHE A 360 -3.50 13.27 11.29
N SER A 361 -4.33 12.28 10.96
CA SER A 361 -5.76 12.26 11.32
C SER A 361 -5.95 12.20 12.84
N ASP A 362 -5.12 11.43 13.54
CA ASP A 362 -5.14 11.40 15.01
C ASP A 362 -4.79 12.77 15.59
N MET A 363 -3.76 13.46 15.08
CA MET A 363 -3.35 14.80 15.50
C MET A 363 -4.37 15.91 15.13
N VAL A 364 -5.15 15.71 14.08
CA VAL A 364 -6.30 16.58 13.78
C VAL A 364 -7.41 16.37 14.83
N SER A 365 -7.66 15.11 15.19
CA SER A 365 -8.72 14.75 16.13
C SER A 365 -8.43 15.19 17.56
N ASP A 366 -7.16 15.21 17.96
CA ASP A 366 -6.73 15.68 19.30
C ASP A 366 -6.53 17.21 19.39
N GLY A 367 -6.72 17.95 18.27
CA GLY A 367 -6.64 19.39 18.21
C GLY A 367 -5.23 19.95 18.05
N THR A 368 -4.21 19.13 17.80
CA THR A 368 -2.83 19.59 17.53
C THR A 368 -2.78 20.47 16.29
N PHE A 369 -3.55 20.13 15.25
CA PHE A 369 -3.75 21.01 14.10
C PHE A 369 -4.98 21.89 14.29
N PRO A 370 -4.89 23.21 13.96
CA PRO A 370 -6.00 24.13 14.16
C PRO A 370 -7.18 23.79 13.22
N GLU A 371 -8.38 24.15 13.67
CA GLU A 371 -9.58 24.08 12.82
C GLU A 371 -9.35 24.82 11.49
N PRO A 372 -9.83 24.25 10.35
CA PRO A 372 -9.66 24.88 9.06
C PRO A 372 -10.27 26.26 8.97
N SER A 373 -9.43 27.24 8.65
CA SER A 373 -9.73 28.64 8.38
C SER A 373 -9.00 29.09 7.12
N GLU A 374 -9.29 30.25 6.59
CA GLU A 374 -8.54 30.82 5.48
C GLU A 374 -7.04 30.93 5.80
N GLN A 375 -6.72 31.37 7.01
CA GLN A 375 -5.34 31.47 7.48
C GLN A 375 -4.65 30.10 7.54
N SER A 376 -5.26 29.09 8.18
CA SER A 376 -4.67 27.75 8.27
C SER A 376 -4.55 27.07 6.91
N TYR A 377 -5.49 27.34 5.98
CA TYR A 377 -5.43 26.86 4.62
C TYR A 377 -4.26 27.48 3.84
N THR A 378 -4.10 28.82 3.88
CA THR A 378 -2.99 29.50 3.19
C THR A 378 -1.63 29.13 3.77
N GLU A 379 -1.55 28.92 5.08
CA GLU A 379 -0.36 28.42 5.76
C GLU A 379 -0.03 26.98 5.34
N MET A 380 -1.03 26.09 5.23
CA MET A 380 -0.84 24.73 4.70
C MET A 380 -0.27 24.78 3.29
N ILE A 381 -0.82 25.62 2.40
CA ILE A 381 -0.29 25.77 1.03
C ILE A 381 1.13 26.34 1.04
N ALA A 382 1.45 27.27 1.92
CA ALA A 382 2.81 27.79 2.07
C ALA A 382 3.80 26.67 2.46
N LYS A 383 3.41 25.75 3.36
CA LYS A 383 4.20 24.54 3.69
C LYS A 383 4.36 23.59 2.50
N VAL A 384 3.33 23.46 1.67
CA VAL A 384 3.40 22.68 0.42
C VAL A 384 4.40 23.33 -0.58
N ILE A 385 4.37 24.65 -0.72
CA ILE A 385 5.31 25.39 -1.59
C ILE A 385 6.75 25.24 -1.08
N LEU A 386 6.95 25.38 0.25
CA LEU A 386 8.25 25.16 0.89
C LEU A 386 8.75 23.74 0.61
N PHE A 387 7.91 22.73 0.83
CA PHE A 387 8.25 21.32 0.58
C PHE A 387 8.64 21.08 -0.89
N ASN A 388 7.83 21.55 -1.83
CA ASN A 388 8.11 21.39 -3.26
C ASN A 388 9.38 22.12 -3.69
N SER A 389 9.73 23.21 -3.04
CA SER A 389 10.97 23.95 -3.30
C SER A 389 12.18 23.20 -2.73
N CYS A 390 12.06 22.64 -1.53
CA CYS A 390 13.05 21.77 -0.92
C CYS A 390 13.34 20.54 -1.80
N ASP A 391 12.30 19.86 -2.27
CA ASP A 391 12.41 18.72 -3.19
C ASP A 391 13.21 19.06 -4.46
N LYS A 392 12.92 20.22 -5.08
CA LYS A 392 13.66 20.66 -6.27
C LYS A 392 15.11 20.98 -5.98
N ILE A 393 15.38 21.64 -4.85
CA ILE A 393 16.76 22.00 -4.45
C ILE A 393 17.56 20.73 -4.19
N ILE A 394 17.05 19.81 -3.37
CA ILE A 394 17.73 18.56 -3.02
C ILE A 394 17.95 17.68 -4.27
N LYS A 395 16.96 17.61 -5.16
CA LYS A 395 17.11 16.91 -6.45
C LYS A 395 18.31 17.44 -7.28
N ASN A 396 18.52 18.75 -7.26
CA ASN A 396 19.63 19.38 -8.00
C ASN A 396 21.00 19.13 -7.36
N LEU A 397 21.05 18.85 -6.04
CA LEU A 397 22.29 18.55 -5.32
C LEU A 397 22.84 17.14 -5.61
N LYS A 398 22.02 16.22 -6.16
CA LYS A 398 22.42 14.89 -6.65
C LYS A 398 23.16 14.03 -5.62
N PHE A 399 22.62 13.91 -4.42
CA PHE A 399 23.23 13.14 -3.32
C PHE A 399 23.29 11.61 -3.53
N GLY A 400 22.62 11.05 -4.52
CA GLY A 400 22.75 9.63 -4.84
C GLY A 400 22.01 8.66 -3.93
N GLY A 401 20.88 9.06 -3.37
CA GLY A 401 19.99 8.19 -2.58
C GLY A 401 19.28 8.90 -1.44
N PHE A 402 18.27 8.26 -0.87
CA PHE A 402 17.49 8.74 0.28
C PHE A 402 16.88 10.15 0.11
N LYS A 403 16.60 10.56 -1.13
CA LYS A 403 16.12 11.90 -1.44
C LYS A 403 14.84 12.26 -0.67
N ALA A 404 13.87 11.38 -0.63
CA ALA A 404 12.62 11.59 0.08
C ALA A 404 12.85 11.83 1.57
N GLN A 405 13.71 11.03 2.21
CA GLN A 405 14.05 11.19 3.63
C GLN A 405 14.83 12.49 3.86
N GLN A 406 15.71 12.88 2.93
CA GLN A 406 16.40 14.18 3.02
C GLN A 406 15.41 15.34 3.00
N ASP A 407 14.41 15.32 2.12
CA ASP A 407 13.34 16.32 2.08
C ASP A 407 12.64 16.41 3.45
N TYR A 408 12.23 15.27 4.00
CA TYR A 408 11.46 15.23 5.24
C TYR A 408 12.25 15.75 6.43
N TYR A 409 13.51 15.33 6.57
CA TYR A 409 14.38 15.72 7.65
C TYR A 409 14.85 17.17 7.54
N THR A 410 15.12 17.66 6.32
CA THR A 410 15.45 19.07 6.07
C THR A 410 14.27 19.97 6.42
N ILE A 411 13.05 19.63 6.01
CA ILE A 411 11.84 20.39 6.35
C ILE A 411 11.58 20.37 7.87
N ALA A 412 11.84 19.25 8.54
CA ALA A 412 11.69 19.16 9.99
C ALA A 412 12.67 20.06 10.74
N LEU A 413 13.93 20.14 10.28
CA LEU A 413 14.91 21.10 10.84
C LEU A 413 14.46 22.54 10.62
N ILE A 414 13.91 22.88 9.44
CA ILE A 414 13.38 24.21 9.16
C ILE A 414 12.24 24.54 10.13
N GLY A 415 11.27 23.64 10.28
CA GLY A 415 10.13 23.85 11.18
C GLY A 415 10.56 24.07 12.64
N LYS A 416 11.62 23.40 13.08
CA LYS A 416 12.12 23.47 14.46
C LYS A 416 13.05 24.68 14.71
N TYR A 417 14.00 24.94 13.83
CA TYR A 417 15.08 25.89 14.10
C TYR A 417 15.07 27.15 13.24
N TYR A 418 14.27 27.17 12.16
CA TYR A 418 14.21 28.28 11.22
C TYR A 418 12.77 28.73 10.93
N SER A 419 11.88 28.53 11.89
CA SER A 419 10.47 28.99 11.78
C SER A 419 10.37 30.51 11.54
N ASP A 420 11.33 31.29 12.01
CA ASP A 420 11.39 32.75 11.82
C ASP A 420 11.63 33.16 10.37
N LEU A 421 12.21 32.27 9.54
CA LEU A 421 12.36 32.49 8.09
C LEU A 421 11.12 32.05 7.28
N PHE A 422 10.19 31.36 7.94
CA PHE A 422 8.97 30.90 7.30
C PHE A 422 7.87 31.94 7.40
N HIS A 423 7.69 32.74 6.37
CA HIS A 423 6.65 33.76 6.25
C HIS A 423 5.49 33.28 5.38
N PRO A 424 4.48 32.58 5.93
CA PRO A 424 3.44 31.92 5.14
C PRO A 424 2.65 32.88 4.26
N GLN A 425 2.36 34.09 4.72
CA GLN A 425 1.61 35.07 3.93
C GLN A 425 2.42 35.59 2.73
N GLU A 426 3.74 35.77 2.87
CA GLU A 426 4.61 36.16 1.76
C GLU A 426 4.75 35.05 0.73
N ILE A 427 4.92 33.81 1.19
CA ILE A 427 4.98 32.62 0.34
C ILE A 427 3.64 32.43 -0.39
N TRP A 428 2.50 32.60 0.30
CA TRP A 428 1.19 32.56 -0.32
C TRP A 428 1.03 33.64 -1.42
N ASN A 429 1.45 34.86 -1.15
CA ASN A 429 1.33 35.97 -2.09
C ASN A 429 2.25 35.85 -3.30
N SER A 430 3.49 35.41 -3.08
CA SER A 430 4.49 35.26 -4.14
C SER A 430 4.46 33.91 -4.85
N GLN A 431 3.88 32.88 -4.22
CA GLN A 431 3.95 31.47 -4.63
C GLN A 431 5.39 30.93 -4.72
N MET A 432 6.30 31.51 -3.96
CA MET A 432 7.73 31.16 -3.92
C MET A 432 8.28 31.34 -2.52
N ILE A 433 9.36 30.62 -2.19
CA ILE A 433 10.16 30.84 -0.98
C ILE A 433 11.16 31.98 -1.20
N SER A 434 11.66 32.57 -0.12
CA SER A 434 12.73 33.58 -0.17
C SER A 434 14.07 32.97 -0.61
N ALA A 435 14.98 33.81 -1.13
CA ALA A 435 16.34 33.38 -1.49
C ALA A 435 17.13 32.91 -0.25
N GLU A 436 16.87 33.52 0.92
CA GLU A 436 17.47 33.11 2.19
C GLU A 436 17.00 31.72 2.61
N MET A 437 15.70 31.44 2.55
CA MET A 437 15.17 30.12 2.80
C MET A 437 15.75 29.08 1.83
N ALA A 438 15.90 29.39 0.56
CA ALA A 438 16.49 28.48 -0.41
C ALA A 438 17.95 28.12 -0.06
N LYS A 439 18.75 29.08 0.37
CA LYS A 439 20.12 28.87 0.85
C LYS A 439 20.16 28.02 2.11
N THR A 440 19.27 28.30 3.07
CA THR A 440 19.13 27.50 4.30
C THR A 440 18.79 26.04 3.97
N ILE A 441 17.90 25.79 3.01
CA ILE A 441 17.59 24.43 2.56
C ILE A 441 18.85 23.72 2.02
N GLU A 442 19.66 24.38 1.19
CA GLU A 442 20.90 23.79 0.68
C GLU A 442 21.86 23.41 1.79
N GLU A 443 22.12 24.30 2.74
CA GLU A 443 23.00 24.06 3.88
C GLU A 443 22.51 22.90 4.75
N LEU A 444 21.23 22.88 5.08
CA LEU A 444 20.62 21.82 5.88
C LEU A 444 20.58 20.47 5.14
N ALA A 445 20.38 20.48 3.83
CA ALA A 445 20.41 19.26 3.02
C ALA A 445 21.76 18.56 3.06
N PHE A 446 22.87 19.30 3.03
CA PHE A 446 24.23 18.75 3.22
C PHE A 446 24.42 18.20 4.63
N PHE A 447 23.88 18.89 5.64
CA PHE A 447 23.94 18.41 7.04
C PHE A 447 23.18 17.10 7.21
N VAL A 448 21.95 17.02 6.72
CA VAL A 448 21.12 15.81 6.76
C VAL A 448 21.79 14.66 5.99
N TRP A 449 22.34 14.94 4.80
CA TRP A 449 23.08 13.95 4.02
C TRP A 449 24.25 13.37 4.81
N ASN A 450 25.07 14.22 5.44
CA ASN A 450 26.18 13.79 6.27
C ASN A 450 25.71 12.91 7.45
N HIS A 451 24.56 13.21 8.03
CA HIS A 451 24.00 12.38 9.09
C HIS A 451 23.65 10.98 8.58
N PHE A 452 23.02 10.88 7.42
CA PHE A 452 22.63 9.60 6.82
C PHE A 452 23.84 8.74 6.38
N GLN A 453 24.95 9.37 6.01
CA GLN A 453 26.19 8.67 5.67
C GLN A 453 26.95 8.16 6.91
N ASN A 454 26.65 8.68 8.10
CA ASN A 454 27.32 8.33 9.34
C ASN A 454 26.32 7.84 10.41
N PRO A 455 25.63 6.72 10.18
CA PRO A 455 24.71 6.15 11.16
C PRO A 455 25.47 5.68 12.39
N THR A 456 24.82 5.71 13.55
CA THR A 456 25.41 5.30 14.83
C THR A 456 25.77 3.81 14.88
N VAL A 457 25.08 2.99 14.10
CA VAL A 457 25.34 1.54 13.98
C VAL A 457 25.88 1.22 12.60
N PRO A 458 27.11 0.70 12.46
CA PRO A 458 27.65 0.30 11.16
C PRO A 458 26.78 -0.75 10.47
N GLY A 459 26.56 -0.58 9.15
CA GLY A 459 25.77 -1.52 8.34
C GLY A 459 24.25 -1.43 8.51
N VAL A 460 23.74 -0.43 9.20
CA VAL A 460 22.27 -0.19 9.29
C VAL A 460 21.72 0.18 7.93
N ASN A 461 20.53 -0.36 7.61
CA ASN A 461 19.78 0.12 6.45
C ASN A 461 19.24 1.53 6.74
N VAL A 462 19.82 2.55 6.10
CA VAL A 462 19.48 3.98 6.31
C VAL A 462 17.99 4.23 6.08
N GLY A 463 17.39 3.66 5.03
CA GLY A 463 15.96 3.81 4.75
C GLY A 463 15.06 3.26 5.87
N GLN A 464 15.48 2.20 6.57
CA GLN A 464 14.76 1.69 7.74
C GLN A 464 15.08 2.48 9.02
N TRP A 465 16.30 3.00 9.12
CA TRP A 465 16.70 3.85 10.24
C TRP A 465 15.92 5.17 10.26
N CYS A 466 15.74 5.81 9.11
CA CYS A 466 14.94 7.03 8.97
C CYS A 466 13.44 6.86 9.33
N LYS A 467 12.94 5.63 9.48
CA LYS A 467 11.56 5.34 9.96
C LYS A 467 11.46 5.27 11.48
N LYS A 468 12.58 5.48 12.20
CA LYS A 468 12.65 5.44 13.66
C LYS A 468 12.83 6.84 14.22
N GLU A 469 12.16 7.13 15.31
CA GLU A 469 12.26 8.38 16.06
C GLU A 469 13.72 8.68 16.49
N GLU A 470 14.45 7.62 16.88
CA GLU A 470 15.88 7.70 17.24
C GLU A 470 16.73 8.42 16.17
N CYS A 471 16.49 8.19 14.87
CA CYS A 471 17.21 8.87 13.80
C CYS A 471 16.98 10.39 13.84
N TRP A 472 15.76 10.82 14.13
CA TRP A 472 15.41 12.24 14.25
C TRP A 472 16.02 12.87 15.51
N GLU A 473 15.92 12.19 16.65
CA GLU A 473 16.51 12.67 17.91
C GLU A 473 18.04 12.85 17.80
N LEU A 474 18.72 11.88 17.19
CA LEU A 474 20.17 11.95 16.96
C LEU A 474 20.57 13.09 16.00
N LEU A 475 19.78 13.33 14.94
CA LEU A 475 20.01 14.45 14.03
C LEU A 475 19.87 15.80 14.77
N GLN A 476 18.84 15.95 15.62
CA GLN A 476 18.62 17.16 16.43
C GLN A 476 19.79 17.38 17.38
N ALA A 477 20.17 16.37 18.15
CA ALA A 477 21.29 16.47 19.10
C ALA A 477 22.59 16.86 18.40
N ARG A 478 22.86 16.29 17.22
CA ARG A 478 24.02 16.65 16.41
C ARG A 478 23.94 18.10 15.92
N TYR A 479 22.75 18.55 15.46
CA TYR A 479 22.54 19.92 15.00
C TYR A 479 22.77 20.93 16.12
N GLU A 480 22.19 20.69 17.29
CA GLU A 480 22.34 21.55 18.46
C GLU A 480 23.80 21.66 18.92
N ASN A 481 24.55 20.56 18.90
CA ASN A 481 25.97 20.55 19.26
C ASN A 481 26.85 21.31 18.24
N GLU A 482 26.59 21.21 16.94
CA GLU A 482 27.44 21.81 15.90
C GLU A 482 27.13 23.31 15.67
N TYR A 483 25.85 23.72 15.84
CA TYR A 483 25.39 25.06 15.42
C TYR A 483 24.86 25.96 16.55
N MET A 484 24.37 25.39 17.67
CA MET A 484 23.78 26.18 18.75
C MET A 484 24.70 26.37 19.96
N GLN A 485 25.85 25.67 20.04
CA GLN A 485 26.84 25.86 21.07
C GLN A 485 27.97 26.85 20.65
N ARG A 486 27.86 27.43 19.47
CA ARG A 486 28.72 28.52 18.99
C ARG A 486 28.03 29.87 19.20
#